data_cebde963bc463ca539b8c95ecd97c56c
#
_entry.id   cebde963bc463ca539b8c95ecd97c56c
#
_cell.length_a   1.000
_cell.length_b   1.000
_cell.length_c   1.000
_cell.angle_alpha   90.00
_cell.angle_beta   90.00
_cell.angle_gamma   90.00
#
_symmetry.space_group_name_H-M   'P 1'
#
loop_
_entity.id
_entity.type
_entity.pdbx_description
1 polymer ?
#
loop_
_entity_poly.entity_id
_entity_poly.type
_entity_poly.pdbx_seq_one_letter_code
_entity_poly.pdbx_strand_id
1 'polypeptide(L)'
;MANFSDIFKKSFLQGFTGGDISTGRIAATLIVTALIALYIFVIYRVVTRKTFYSKTFNISLTALAVITAAIILAMQSNLVISLGMVGALSIIRFRTAIKDPMDLVFLFWAISIGIICGAGLYEIAVITSLLVTVGIIFLDMVPTSKAPMMLVVNASELDAEDAILGAVKAAGKVCKVKSRNYTPGHLDLIVEVRVTEEAKLVKAVSELASVSSVSLISHDGEVTF
;
A
#
# COMPACT_ATOMS: atom_id res chain seq x y z
N MET A 1 5.27 49.53 30.62
CA MET A 1 4.78 48.13 30.71
C MET A 1 4.17 47.82 29.36
N ALA A 2 4.73 46.87 28.65
CA ALA A 2 4.16 46.46 27.36
C ALA A 2 2.85 45.73 27.64
N ASN A 3 1.73 46.28 27.13
CA ASN A 3 0.43 45.65 27.27
C ASN A 3 0.35 44.35 26.49
N PHE A 4 -0.28 43.34 27.05
CA PHE A 4 -0.47 42.02 26.39
C PHE A 4 -1.11 42.19 24.99
N SER A 5 -2.00 43.17 24.83
CA SER A 5 -2.59 43.59 23.54
C SER A 5 -1.57 44.07 22.53
N ASP A 6 -0.51 44.79 22.98
CA ASP A 6 0.53 45.34 22.08
C ASP A 6 1.49 44.23 21.60
N ILE A 7 1.78 43.27 22.46
CA ILE A 7 2.56 42.08 22.12
C ILE A 7 1.81 41.21 21.10
N PHE A 8 0.51 40.98 21.35
CA PHE A 8 -0.34 40.22 20.43
C PHE A 8 -0.50 40.92 19.07
N LYS A 9 -0.72 42.23 19.08
CA LYS A 9 -0.81 43.05 17.87
C LYS A 9 0.49 43.08 17.09
N LYS A 10 1.63 43.17 17.79
CA LYS A 10 2.96 43.16 17.16
C LYS A 10 3.32 41.81 16.57
N SER A 11 3.05 40.70 17.27
CA SER A 11 3.22 39.34 16.76
C SER A 11 2.28 39.04 15.60
N PHE A 12 1.04 39.55 15.67
CA PHE A 12 0.06 39.40 14.59
C PHE A 12 0.48 40.20 13.34
N LEU A 13 0.91 41.44 13.50
CA LEU A 13 1.40 42.28 12.40
C LEU A 13 2.71 41.72 11.80
N GLN A 14 3.62 41.18 12.61
CA GLN A 14 4.84 40.55 12.13
C GLN A 14 4.55 39.24 11.37
N GLY A 15 3.49 38.50 11.71
CA GLY A 15 3.01 37.35 10.95
C GLY A 15 2.35 37.73 9.61
N PHE A 16 1.86 39.00 9.47
CA PHE A 16 1.33 39.53 8.22
C PHE A 16 2.43 40.02 7.25
N THR A 17 3.53 40.55 7.78
CA THR A 17 4.72 40.89 6.99
C THR A 17 5.60 39.65 6.95
N GLY A 18 5.34 38.77 5.98
CA GLY A 18 6.06 37.51 5.80
C GLY A 18 7.58 37.74 5.80
N GLY A 19 8.30 36.92 6.53
CA GLY A 19 9.76 36.94 6.48
C GLY A 19 10.23 36.68 5.04
N ASP A 20 11.13 37.53 4.53
CA ASP A 20 11.75 37.36 3.22
C ASP A 20 12.44 35.98 3.13
N ILE A 21 11.76 35.00 2.52
CA ILE A 21 12.36 33.72 2.26
C ILE A 21 13.34 33.91 1.10
N SER A 22 14.63 33.80 1.38
CA SER A 22 15.67 33.89 0.35
C SER A 22 15.44 32.89 -0.77
N THR A 23 15.57 33.34 -2.02
CA THR A 23 15.46 32.47 -3.22
C THR A 23 16.39 31.26 -3.13
N GLY A 24 17.57 31.42 -2.52
CA GLY A 24 18.48 30.30 -2.28
C GLY A 24 17.90 29.23 -1.34
N ARG A 25 17.18 29.65 -0.29
CA ARG A 25 16.50 28.70 0.62
C ARG A 25 15.35 27.96 -0.09
N ILE A 26 14.59 28.65 -0.93
CA ILE A 26 13.52 28.02 -1.73
C ILE A 26 14.11 26.95 -2.64
N ALA A 27 15.14 27.31 -3.42
CA ALA A 27 15.80 26.41 -4.34
C ALA A 27 16.41 25.18 -3.61
N ALA A 28 17.12 25.41 -2.50
CA ALA A 28 17.71 24.35 -1.70
C ALA A 28 16.64 23.38 -1.15
N THR A 29 15.55 23.91 -0.61
CA THR A 29 14.44 23.09 -0.09
C THR A 29 13.81 22.21 -1.18
N LEU A 30 13.53 22.78 -2.34
CA LEU A 30 12.92 22.05 -3.45
C LEU A 30 13.85 20.98 -4.01
N ILE A 31 15.17 21.27 -4.10
CA ILE A 31 16.18 20.29 -4.55
C ILE A 31 16.28 19.13 -3.55
N VAL A 32 16.41 19.42 -2.25
CA VAL A 32 16.48 18.36 -1.22
C VAL A 32 15.22 17.52 -1.22
N THR A 33 14.04 18.16 -1.31
CA THR A 33 12.77 17.43 -1.40
C THR A 33 12.72 16.54 -2.63
N ALA A 34 13.15 17.03 -3.78
CA ALA A 34 13.18 16.25 -5.02
C ALA A 34 14.13 15.04 -4.92
N LEU A 35 15.29 15.19 -4.27
CA LEU A 35 16.21 14.08 -4.04
C LEU A 35 15.60 12.99 -3.13
N ILE A 36 14.94 13.39 -2.03
CA ILE A 36 14.28 12.43 -1.14
C ILE A 36 13.06 11.81 -1.83
N ALA A 37 12.31 12.59 -2.62
CA ALA A 37 11.19 12.05 -3.41
C ALA A 37 11.66 11.05 -4.47
N LEU A 38 12.81 11.28 -5.11
CA LEU A 38 13.44 10.32 -6.02
C LEU A 38 13.88 9.03 -5.27
N TYR A 39 14.38 9.18 -4.05
CA TYR A 39 14.67 8.03 -3.19
C TYR A 39 13.39 7.21 -2.92
N ILE A 40 12.28 7.85 -2.55
CA ILE A 40 10.97 7.19 -2.36
C ILE A 40 10.52 6.49 -3.65
N PHE A 41 10.70 7.13 -4.81
CA PHE A 41 10.38 6.56 -6.12
C PHE A 41 11.11 5.23 -6.36
N VAL A 42 12.39 5.16 -6.02
CA VAL A 42 13.20 3.95 -6.15
C VAL A 42 12.73 2.86 -5.19
N ILE A 43 12.50 3.21 -3.92
CA ILE A 43 12.03 2.25 -2.90
C ILE A 43 10.66 1.68 -3.27
N TYR A 44 9.70 2.52 -3.68
CA TYR A 44 8.39 2.07 -4.15
C TYR A 44 8.52 1.06 -5.29
N ARG A 45 9.37 1.36 -6.28
CA ARG A 45 9.62 0.46 -7.41
C ARG A 45 10.24 -0.88 -6.99
N VAL A 46 11.09 -0.90 -5.96
CA VAL A 46 11.73 -2.13 -5.46
C VAL A 46 10.75 -2.98 -4.67
N VAL A 47 10.00 -2.36 -3.77
CA VAL A 47 9.04 -3.04 -2.89
C VAL A 47 7.84 -3.59 -3.67
N THR A 48 7.28 -2.78 -4.58
CA THR A 48 6.03 -3.13 -5.29
C THR A 48 6.27 -4.01 -6.52
N ARG A 49 7.52 -4.40 -6.84
CA ARG A 49 7.84 -5.27 -8.01
C ARG A 49 7.12 -6.63 -7.99
N LYS A 50 6.76 -7.12 -6.83
CA LYS A 50 6.08 -8.43 -6.63
C LYS A 50 4.56 -8.33 -6.74
N THR A 51 4.01 -7.12 -6.73
CA THR A 51 2.59 -6.80 -6.74
C THR A 51 2.29 -5.92 -7.97
N PHE A 52 1.13 -5.36 -8.10
CA PHE A 52 0.74 -4.53 -9.26
C PHE A 52 1.44 -3.16 -9.26
N TYR A 53 2.66 -3.07 -9.80
CA TYR A 53 3.40 -1.80 -9.92
C TYR A 53 2.69 -0.82 -10.86
N SER A 54 2.27 0.33 -10.34
CA SER A 54 1.72 1.44 -11.13
C SER A 54 2.77 2.54 -11.33
N LYS A 55 3.28 2.66 -12.56
CA LYS A 55 4.23 3.71 -12.94
C LYS A 55 3.64 5.11 -12.74
N THR A 56 2.37 5.30 -13.10
CA THR A 56 1.68 6.59 -13.00
C THR A 56 1.56 7.02 -11.54
N PHE A 57 1.20 6.10 -10.65
CA PHE A 57 1.11 6.37 -9.23
C PHE A 57 2.47 6.76 -8.65
N ASN A 58 3.54 6.04 -8.98
CA ASN A 58 4.90 6.35 -8.51
C ASN A 58 5.38 7.74 -8.94
N ILE A 59 5.10 8.15 -10.18
CA ILE A 59 5.39 9.53 -10.64
C ILE A 59 4.58 10.55 -9.84
N SER A 60 3.31 10.25 -9.56
CA SER A 60 2.44 11.13 -8.77
C SER A 60 2.94 11.33 -7.34
N LEU A 61 3.51 10.29 -6.70
CA LEU A 61 4.13 10.40 -5.37
C LEU A 61 5.28 11.41 -5.36
N THR A 62 6.17 11.33 -6.36
CA THR A 62 7.31 12.25 -6.48
C THR A 62 6.86 13.69 -6.68
N ALA A 63 5.89 13.90 -7.57
CA ALA A 63 5.34 15.23 -7.82
C ALA A 63 4.64 15.78 -6.58
N LEU A 64 3.88 14.96 -5.87
CA LEU A 64 3.14 15.33 -4.67
C LEU A 64 4.06 15.79 -3.54
N ALA A 65 5.19 15.14 -3.31
CA ALA A 65 6.16 15.55 -2.31
C ALA A 65 6.71 16.96 -2.60
N VAL A 66 7.08 17.23 -3.86
CA VAL A 66 7.60 18.56 -4.26
C VAL A 66 6.51 19.63 -4.17
N ILE A 67 5.29 19.34 -4.63
CA ILE A 67 4.16 20.26 -4.53
C ILE A 67 3.86 20.58 -3.07
N THR A 68 3.85 19.60 -2.19
CA THR A 68 3.58 19.79 -0.77
C THR A 68 4.66 20.66 -0.12
N ALA A 69 5.93 20.45 -0.46
CA ALA A 69 7.02 21.31 0.03
C ALA A 69 6.86 22.77 -0.45
N ALA A 70 6.49 22.98 -1.71
CA ALA A 70 6.24 24.30 -2.24
C ALA A 70 5.05 25.01 -1.55
N ILE A 71 3.98 24.24 -1.25
CA ILE A 71 2.83 24.73 -0.48
C ILE A 71 3.26 25.19 0.91
N ILE A 72 4.04 24.38 1.64
CA ILE A 72 4.52 24.74 2.98
C ILE A 72 5.43 25.95 2.95
N LEU A 73 6.33 26.06 1.96
CA LEU A 73 7.14 27.26 1.78
C LEU A 73 6.29 28.52 1.54
N ALA A 74 5.25 28.42 0.71
CA ALA A 74 4.33 29.52 0.46
C ALA A 74 3.55 29.90 1.71
N MET A 75 3.13 28.91 2.52
CA MET A 75 2.44 29.14 3.79
C MET A 75 3.33 29.85 4.83
N GLN A 76 4.64 29.61 4.83
CA GLN A 76 5.57 30.31 5.73
C GLN A 76 5.78 31.77 5.35
N SER A 77 5.55 32.15 4.11
CA SER A 77 5.76 33.51 3.63
C SER A 77 4.67 34.49 4.10
N ASN A 78 3.43 34.06 4.30
CA ASN A 78 2.33 34.91 4.65
C ASN A 78 1.17 34.17 5.33
N LEU A 79 0.73 34.68 6.47
CA LEU A 79 -0.33 34.08 7.29
C LEU A 79 -1.70 34.11 6.58
N VAL A 80 -1.95 35.07 5.72
CA VAL A 80 -3.19 35.14 4.92
C VAL A 80 -3.21 34.06 3.88
N ILE A 81 -2.07 33.79 3.24
CA ILE A 81 -1.92 32.66 2.27
C ILE A 81 -2.15 31.35 2.98
N SER A 82 -1.62 31.17 4.20
CA SER A 82 -1.81 29.97 5.01
C SER A 82 -3.29 29.66 5.25
N LEU A 83 -4.05 30.66 5.70
CA LEU A 83 -5.49 30.54 5.97
C LEU A 83 -6.28 30.24 4.67
N GLY A 84 -5.95 30.94 3.59
CA GLY A 84 -6.57 30.72 2.28
C GLY A 84 -6.29 29.30 1.73
N MET A 85 -5.06 28.83 1.90
CA MET A 85 -4.65 27.49 1.44
C MET A 85 -5.35 26.37 2.21
N VAL A 86 -5.48 26.48 3.55
CA VAL A 86 -6.24 25.53 4.37
C VAL A 86 -7.70 25.45 3.90
N GLY A 87 -8.31 26.62 3.62
CA GLY A 87 -9.66 26.66 3.06
C GLY A 87 -9.76 26.00 1.69
N ALA A 88 -8.82 26.28 0.78
CA ALA A 88 -8.80 25.70 -0.56
C ALA A 88 -8.58 24.17 -0.53
N LEU A 89 -7.66 23.69 0.30
CA LEU A 89 -7.36 22.24 0.43
C LEU A 89 -8.53 21.46 1.04
N SER A 90 -9.35 22.09 1.89
CA SER A 90 -10.52 21.43 2.50
C SER A 90 -11.62 21.08 1.49
N ILE A 91 -11.62 21.70 0.31
CA ILE A 91 -12.60 21.45 -0.76
C ILE A 91 -12.16 20.28 -1.65
N ILE A 92 -10.87 19.89 -1.60
CA ILE A 92 -10.33 18.81 -2.43
C ILE A 92 -10.83 17.47 -1.89
N ARG A 93 -11.67 16.79 -2.67
CA ARG A 93 -12.18 15.46 -2.36
C ARG A 93 -11.62 14.43 -3.33
N PHE A 94 -10.91 13.45 -2.82
CA PHE A 94 -10.54 12.27 -3.60
C PHE A 94 -11.79 11.45 -3.93
N ARG A 95 -12.03 11.21 -5.21
CA ARG A 95 -13.18 10.38 -5.68
C ARG A 95 -12.79 8.95 -5.99
N THR A 96 -11.51 8.67 -6.14
CA THR A 96 -10.99 7.34 -6.43
C THR A 96 -10.45 6.71 -5.15
N ALA A 97 -10.95 5.52 -4.81
CA ALA A 97 -10.40 4.75 -3.70
C ALA A 97 -9.01 4.19 -4.09
N ILE A 98 -8.03 4.37 -3.22
CA ILE A 98 -6.75 3.68 -3.33
C ILE A 98 -6.99 2.26 -2.87
N LYS A 99 -6.82 1.29 -3.78
CA LYS A 99 -7.15 -0.12 -3.52
C LYS A 99 -6.09 -0.82 -2.67
N ASP A 100 -4.82 -0.50 -2.88
CA ASP A 100 -3.70 -1.12 -2.18
C ASP A 100 -3.35 -0.33 -0.90
N PRO A 101 -3.38 -0.96 0.30
CA PRO A 101 -2.96 -0.32 1.54
C PRO A 101 -1.51 0.19 1.51
N MET A 102 -0.61 -0.48 0.77
CA MET A 102 0.78 -0.04 0.64
C MET A 102 0.90 1.27 -0.13
N ASP A 103 0.10 1.48 -1.17
CA ASP A 103 0.05 2.73 -1.91
C ASP A 103 -0.31 3.91 -1.00
N LEU A 104 -1.20 3.67 -0.04
CA LEU A 104 -1.61 4.67 0.94
C LEU A 104 -0.46 5.05 1.89
N VAL A 105 0.35 4.08 2.31
CA VAL A 105 1.54 4.32 3.13
C VAL A 105 2.57 5.18 2.36
N PHE A 106 2.85 4.86 1.11
CA PHE A 106 3.77 5.64 0.27
C PHE A 106 3.24 7.04 -0.01
N LEU A 107 1.92 7.20 -0.19
CA LEU A 107 1.28 8.50 -0.36
C LEU A 107 1.49 9.40 0.86
N PHE A 108 1.19 8.88 2.06
CA PHE A 108 1.40 9.63 3.30
C PHE A 108 2.87 9.92 3.55
N TRP A 109 3.76 8.99 3.22
CA TRP A 109 5.20 9.21 3.33
C TRP A 109 5.65 10.36 2.43
N ALA A 110 5.25 10.40 1.15
CA ALA A 110 5.57 11.47 0.22
C ALA A 110 5.06 12.85 0.71
N ILE A 111 3.81 12.92 1.18
CA ILE A 111 3.23 14.14 1.77
C ILE A 111 4.02 14.59 2.99
N SER A 112 4.32 13.67 3.92
CA SER A 112 5.06 13.98 5.15
C SER A 112 6.46 14.53 4.86
N ILE A 113 7.18 13.95 3.91
CA ILE A 113 8.49 14.46 3.49
C ILE A 113 8.37 15.85 2.89
N GLY A 114 7.35 16.12 2.07
CA GLY A 114 7.09 17.45 1.55
C GLY A 114 6.86 18.46 2.66
N ILE A 115 6.06 18.13 3.68
CA ILE A 115 5.80 18.98 4.84
C ILE A 115 7.08 19.25 5.63
N ILE A 116 7.83 18.19 5.99
CA ILE A 116 9.02 18.28 6.83
C ILE A 116 10.13 19.09 6.12
N CYS A 117 10.38 18.81 4.84
CA CYS A 117 11.35 19.54 4.04
C CYS A 117 10.91 21.00 3.83
N GLY A 118 9.63 21.23 3.52
CA GLY A 118 9.06 22.57 3.41
C GLY A 118 9.23 23.41 4.68
N ALA A 119 9.16 22.77 5.85
CA ALA A 119 9.44 23.39 7.14
C ALA A 119 10.95 23.65 7.39
N GLY A 120 11.84 23.14 6.53
CA GLY A 120 13.29 23.31 6.66
C GLY A 120 13.95 22.26 7.57
N LEU A 121 13.24 21.19 7.95
CA LEU A 121 13.70 20.16 8.88
C LEU A 121 14.30 18.96 8.11
N TYR A 122 15.34 19.19 7.31
CA TYR A 122 15.91 18.19 6.39
C TYR A 122 16.48 16.96 7.10
N GLU A 123 17.08 17.15 8.27
CA GLU A 123 17.62 16.03 9.07
C GLU A 123 16.53 15.04 9.47
N ILE A 124 15.38 15.57 9.90
CA ILE A 124 14.23 14.73 10.28
C ILE A 124 13.69 13.99 9.04
N ALA A 125 13.64 14.66 7.88
CA ALA A 125 13.19 14.05 6.64
C ALA A 125 14.05 12.84 6.25
N VAL A 126 15.38 12.96 6.34
CA VAL A 126 16.31 11.89 6.02
C VAL A 126 16.19 10.73 7.03
N ILE A 127 16.21 11.04 8.33
CA ILE A 127 16.11 10.01 9.38
C ILE A 127 14.80 9.24 9.26
N THR A 128 13.67 9.96 9.09
CA THR A 128 12.36 9.34 8.91
C THR A 128 12.31 8.46 7.66
N SER A 129 12.87 8.93 6.54
CA SER A 129 12.92 8.14 5.31
C SER A 129 13.72 6.86 5.46
N LEU A 130 14.86 6.91 6.14
CA LEU A 130 15.66 5.71 6.43
C LEU A 130 14.91 4.73 7.34
N LEU A 131 14.30 5.23 8.41
CA LEU A 131 13.55 4.41 9.36
C LEU A 131 12.36 3.72 8.71
N VAL A 132 11.58 4.44 7.91
CA VAL A 132 10.44 3.88 7.17
C VAL A 132 10.91 2.82 6.18
N THR A 133 12.00 3.08 5.44
CA THR A 133 12.56 2.12 4.50
C THR A 133 12.98 0.83 5.18
N VAL A 134 13.75 0.94 6.28
CA VAL A 134 14.17 -0.23 7.07
C VAL A 134 12.96 -0.99 7.60
N GLY A 135 11.95 -0.28 8.11
CA GLY A 135 10.72 -0.88 8.60
C GLY A 135 9.97 -1.67 7.53
N ILE A 136 9.77 -1.08 6.34
CA ILE A 136 9.08 -1.73 5.22
C ILE A 136 9.85 -2.97 4.76
N ILE A 137 11.16 -2.87 4.54
CA ILE A 137 11.99 -3.99 4.08
C ILE A 137 12.00 -5.10 5.13
N PHE A 138 12.16 -4.76 6.41
CA PHE A 138 12.17 -5.74 7.50
C PHE A 138 10.83 -6.50 7.59
N LEU A 139 9.70 -5.79 7.48
CA LEU A 139 8.37 -6.39 7.50
C LEU A 139 8.08 -7.22 6.24
N ASP A 140 8.57 -6.82 5.07
CA ASP A 140 8.43 -7.59 3.81
C ASP A 140 9.26 -8.91 3.84
N MET A 141 10.31 -8.96 4.67
CA MET A 141 11.10 -10.17 4.87
C MET A 141 10.42 -11.20 5.80
N VAL A 142 9.44 -10.78 6.59
CA VAL A 142 8.70 -11.73 7.45
C VAL A 142 7.89 -12.68 6.56
N PRO A 143 8.17 -13.99 6.60
CA PRO A 143 7.50 -14.95 5.72
C PRO A 143 6.01 -15.03 6.10
N THR A 144 5.18 -14.42 5.30
CA THR A 144 3.72 -14.63 5.36
C THR A 144 3.41 -16.05 4.89
N SER A 145 2.59 -16.76 5.65
CA SER A 145 2.09 -18.07 5.23
C SER A 145 1.38 -17.91 3.87
N LYS A 146 1.74 -18.79 2.92
CA LYS A 146 1.15 -18.79 1.58
C LYS A 146 -0.37 -18.65 1.66
N ALA A 147 -0.94 -17.81 0.80
CA ALA A 147 -2.38 -17.64 0.69
C ALA A 147 -3.04 -19.00 0.46
N PRO A 148 -4.20 -19.27 1.05
CA PRO A 148 -4.93 -20.49 0.78
C PRO A 148 -5.37 -20.52 -0.68
N MET A 149 -5.26 -21.68 -1.31
CA MET A 149 -5.72 -21.94 -2.67
C MET A 149 -7.03 -22.69 -2.65
N MET A 150 -7.83 -22.54 -3.68
CA MET A 150 -9.05 -23.33 -3.87
C MET A 150 -8.79 -24.46 -4.86
N LEU A 151 -8.91 -25.68 -4.40
CA LEU A 151 -8.92 -26.88 -5.22
C LEU A 151 -10.36 -27.18 -5.61
N VAL A 152 -10.67 -27.11 -6.89
CA VAL A 152 -11.96 -27.49 -7.46
C VAL A 152 -11.78 -28.85 -8.09
N VAL A 153 -12.54 -29.83 -7.61
CA VAL A 153 -12.50 -31.23 -8.09
C VAL A 153 -13.88 -31.62 -8.53
N ASN A 154 -13.98 -32.13 -9.75
CA ASN A 154 -15.19 -32.75 -10.27
C ASN A 154 -14.96 -34.28 -10.36
N ALA A 155 -15.84 -35.06 -9.76
CA ALA A 155 -15.78 -36.51 -9.74
C ALA A 155 -17.10 -37.11 -10.21
N SER A 156 -17.03 -38.35 -10.71
CA SER A 156 -18.18 -39.09 -11.23
C SER A 156 -18.87 -39.99 -10.19
N GLU A 157 -18.25 -40.16 -9.02
CA GLU A 157 -18.76 -41.00 -7.95
C GLU A 157 -18.86 -40.26 -6.63
N LEU A 158 -19.91 -40.50 -5.85
CA LEU A 158 -20.16 -39.88 -4.57
C LEU A 158 -19.15 -40.30 -3.49
N ASP A 159 -18.66 -41.55 -3.57
CA ASP A 159 -17.71 -42.11 -2.61
C ASP A 159 -16.26 -41.63 -2.82
N ALA A 160 -16.04 -40.82 -3.89
CA ALA A 160 -14.73 -40.25 -4.18
C ALA A 160 -14.27 -39.18 -3.17
N GLU A 161 -15.20 -38.62 -2.38
CA GLU A 161 -14.87 -37.52 -1.44
C GLU A 161 -13.78 -37.92 -0.45
N ASP A 162 -13.90 -39.08 0.18
CA ASP A 162 -12.91 -39.55 1.18
C ASP A 162 -11.54 -39.79 0.57
N ALA A 163 -11.49 -40.33 -0.63
CA ALA A 163 -10.23 -40.52 -1.35
C ALA A 163 -9.58 -39.22 -1.75
N ILE A 164 -10.36 -38.23 -2.24
CA ILE A 164 -9.91 -36.88 -2.57
C ILE A 164 -9.38 -36.19 -1.33
N LEU A 165 -10.16 -36.17 -0.24
CA LEU A 165 -9.75 -35.54 1.02
C LEU A 165 -8.51 -36.20 1.63
N GLY A 166 -8.37 -37.53 1.48
CA GLY A 166 -7.19 -38.28 1.88
C GLY A 166 -5.94 -37.81 1.11
N ALA A 167 -6.03 -37.71 -0.22
CA ALA A 167 -4.94 -37.23 -1.07
C ALA A 167 -4.57 -35.78 -0.75
N VAL A 168 -5.56 -34.90 -0.54
CA VAL A 168 -5.36 -33.53 -0.17
C VAL A 168 -4.69 -33.38 1.20
N LYS A 169 -5.12 -34.14 2.21
CA LYS A 169 -4.51 -34.15 3.55
C LYS A 169 -3.07 -34.64 3.53
N ALA A 170 -2.75 -35.59 2.68
CA ALA A 170 -1.39 -36.12 2.53
C ALA A 170 -0.44 -35.10 1.89
N ALA A 171 -0.93 -34.27 0.99
CA ALA A 171 -0.15 -33.27 0.26
C ALA A 171 -0.13 -31.88 0.88
N GLY A 172 -1.08 -31.52 1.77
CA GLY A 172 -1.27 -30.16 2.31
C GLY A 172 -1.42 -30.10 3.82
N LYS A 173 -1.07 -28.91 4.40
CA LYS A 173 -1.16 -28.67 5.85
C LYS A 173 -2.55 -28.26 6.34
N VAL A 174 -3.37 -27.67 5.47
CA VAL A 174 -4.73 -27.21 5.81
C VAL A 174 -5.67 -27.67 4.72
N CYS A 175 -6.73 -28.36 5.13
CA CYS A 175 -7.78 -28.82 4.25
C CYS A 175 -9.12 -28.46 4.89
N LYS A 176 -9.86 -27.52 4.26
CA LYS A 176 -11.20 -27.14 4.68
C LYS A 176 -12.15 -27.20 3.49
N VAL A 177 -13.16 -28.05 3.57
CA VAL A 177 -14.18 -28.11 2.52
C VAL A 177 -15.03 -26.85 2.59
N LYS A 178 -15.11 -26.13 1.49
CA LYS A 178 -15.90 -24.90 1.33
C LYS A 178 -17.26 -25.14 0.69
N SER A 179 -17.31 -26.05 -0.26
CA SER A 179 -18.54 -26.38 -0.96
C SER A 179 -18.55 -27.87 -1.35
N ARG A 180 -19.72 -28.45 -1.27
CA ARG A 180 -20.07 -29.79 -1.78
C ARG A 180 -21.34 -29.67 -2.60
N ASN A 181 -21.29 -30.08 -3.83
CA ASN A 181 -22.46 -30.12 -4.68
C ASN A 181 -22.62 -31.54 -5.23
N TYR A 182 -23.73 -32.19 -4.89
CA TYR A 182 -24.05 -33.53 -5.32
C TYR A 182 -25.18 -33.47 -6.35
N THR A 183 -24.90 -33.94 -7.55
CA THR A 183 -25.89 -34.19 -8.58
C THR A 183 -25.81 -35.65 -9.01
N PRO A 184 -26.91 -36.27 -9.53
CA PRO A 184 -26.84 -37.67 -9.96
C PRO A 184 -25.71 -37.90 -10.97
N GLY A 185 -24.67 -38.69 -10.55
CA GLY A 185 -23.49 -38.97 -11.36
C GLY A 185 -22.41 -37.89 -11.36
N HIS A 186 -22.51 -36.85 -10.51
CA HIS A 186 -21.50 -35.78 -10.40
C HIS A 186 -21.34 -35.30 -8.97
N LEU A 187 -20.09 -35.20 -8.54
CA LEU A 187 -19.66 -34.54 -7.29
C LEU A 187 -18.75 -33.37 -7.63
N ASP A 188 -19.16 -32.16 -7.27
CA ASP A 188 -18.31 -30.97 -7.33
C ASP A 188 -17.86 -30.61 -5.91
N LEU A 189 -16.56 -30.68 -5.68
CA LEU A 189 -15.94 -30.42 -4.38
C LEU A 189 -15.00 -29.22 -4.48
N ILE A 190 -15.22 -28.23 -3.61
CA ILE A 190 -14.31 -27.09 -3.47
C ILE A 190 -13.64 -27.18 -2.11
N VAL A 191 -12.33 -27.34 -2.12
CA VAL A 191 -11.51 -27.49 -0.92
C VAL A 191 -10.49 -26.38 -0.83
N GLU A 192 -10.48 -25.68 0.28
CA GLU A 192 -9.42 -24.72 0.62
C GLU A 192 -8.20 -25.49 1.11
N VAL A 193 -7.07 -25.29 0.42
CA VAL A 193 -5.82 -26.00 0.70
C VAL A 193 -4.65 -25.03 0.81
N ARG A 194 -3.70 -25.35 1.70
CA ARG A 194 -2.38 -24.70 1.74
C ARG A 194 -1.32 -25.70 1.40
N VAL A 195 -0.77 -25.59 0.20
CA VAL A 195 0.26 -26.51 -0.30
C VAL A 195 1.52 -25.76 -0.70
N THR A 196 2.64 -26.46 -0.60
CA THR A 196 3.94 -25.95 -1.03
C THR A 196 4.25 -26.40 -2.45
N GLU A 197 3.77 -27.59 -2.83
CA GLU A 197 4.03 -28.23 -4.12
C GLU A 197 2.70 -28.46 -4.88
N GLU A 198 2.26 -27.42 -5.59
CA GLU A 198 0.98 -27.36 -6.29
C GLU A 198 0.82 -28.47 -7.33
N ALA A 199 1.86 -28.68 -8.14
CA ALA A 199 1.84 -29.69 -9.21
C ALA A 199 1.71 -31.11 -8.67
N LYS A 200 2.30 -31.42 -7.51
CA LYS A 200 2.16 -32.74 -6.89
C LYS A 200 0.77 -33.00 -6.37
N LEU A 201 0.13 -31.99 -5.77
CA LEU A 201 -1.25 -32.08 -5.31
C LEU A 201 -2.19 -32.35 -6.48
N VAL A 202 -2.14 -31.52 -7.52
CA VAL A 202 -3.00 -31.63 -8.71
C VAL A 202 -2.81 -33.01 -9.35
N LYS A 203 -1.55 -33.48 -9.49
CA LYS A 203 -1.25 -34.80 -10.05
C LYS A 203 -1.82 -35.93 -9.19
N ALA A 204 -1.59 -35.91 -7.88
CA ALA A 204 -2.07 -36.94 -6.97
C ALA A 204 -3.60 -37.06 -6.95
N VAL A 205 -4.33 -35.92 -7.08
CA VAL A 205 -5.79 -35.96 -7.14
C VAL A 205 -6.29 -36.36 -8.54
N SER A 206 -5.59 -35.95 -9.61
CA SER A 206 -5.98 -36.32 -10.98
C SER A 206 -5.76 -37.79 -11.31
N GLU A 207 -4.90 -38.49 -10.57
CA GLU A 207 -4.65 -39.95 -10.74
C GLU A 207 -5.74 -40.81 -10.10
N LEU A 208 -6.68 -40.23 -9.34
CA LEU A 208 -7.82 -40.99 -8.80
C LEU A 208 -8.82 -41.30 -9.91
N ALA A 209 -9.19 -42.58 -10.03
CA ALA A 209 -10.02 -43.10 -11.14
C ALA A 209 -11.41 -42.45 -11.24
N SER A 210 -11.95 -41.97 -10.12
CA SER A 210 -13.26 -41.33 -10.04
C SER A 210 -13.25 -39.82 -10.36
N VAL A 211 -12.06 -39.23 -10.53
CA VAL A 211 -11.91 -37.76 -10.76
C VAL A 211 -11.95 -37.48 -12.25
N SER A 212 -12.88 -36.60 -12.67
CA SER A 212 -13.04 -36.18 -14.06
C SER A 212 -12.20 -34.94 -14.38
N SER A 213 -12.09 -33.97 -13.44
CA SER A 213 -11.25 -32.80 -13.62
C SER A 213 -10.79 -32.21 -12.27
N VAL A 214 -9.60 -31.61 -12.29
CA VAL A 214 -9.01 -30.94 -11.14
C VAL A 214 -8.50 -29.58 -11.59
N SER A 215 -8.88 -28.53 -10.86
CA SER A 215 -8.38 -27.18 -11.06
C SER A 215 -7.92 -26.60 -9.74
N LEU A 216 -6.70 -26.03 -9.71
CA LEU A 216 -6.19 -25.31 -8.55
C LEU A 216 -6.20 -23.82 -8.87
N ILE A 217 -6.96 -23.05 -8.09
CA ILE A 217 -7.16 -21.63 -8.30
C ILE A 217 -6.54 -20.88 -7.11
N SER A 218 -5.62 -19.95 -7.38
CA SER A 218 -5.14 -19.02 -6.36
C SER A 218 -6.28 -18.06 -6.02
N HIS A 219 -6.59 -17.95 -4.73
CA HIS A 219 -7.59 -17.00 -4.25
C HIS A 219 -6.84 -15.78 -3.71
N ASP A 220 -6.67 -14.76 -4.54
CA ASP A 220 -6.03 -13.49 -4.18
C ASP A 220 -6.96 -12.58 -3.39
N GLY A 221 -7.78 -13.11 -2.50
CA GLY A 221 -8.52 -12.36 -1.47
C GLY A 221 -9.40 -11.17 -1.92
N GLU A 222 -9.38 -10.80 -3.19
CA GLU A 222 -10.24 -9.78 -3.75
C GLU A 222 -11.63 -10.36 -4.09
N VAL A 223 -12.53 -10.30 -3.12
CA VAL A 223 -13.96 -10.44 -3.40
C VAL A 223 -14.43 -9.11 -3.96
N THR A 224 -14.47 -9.00 -5.28
CA THR A 224 -15.21 -7.93 -5.96
C THR A 224 -16.70 -8.25 -5.81
N PHE A 225 -17.40 -7.48 -4.98
CA PHE A 225 -18.86 -7.41 -4.98
C PHE A 225 -19.32 -6.40 -6.03
#